data_8e57408105c3d3dfe2dd27b3a4fcc115
#
_entry.id   8e57408105c3d3dfe2dd27b3a4fcc115
#
_cell.length_a   1.000
_cell.length_b   1.000
_cell.length_c   1.000
_cell.angle_alpha   90.00
_cell.angle_beta   90.00
_cell.angle_gamma   90.00
#
_symmetry.space_group_name_H-M   'P 1'
#
loop_
_entity.id
_entity.type
_entity.pdbx_description
1 polymer ?
#
loop_
_entity_poly.entity_id
_entity_poly.type
_entity_poly.pdbx_seq_one_letter_code
_entity_poly.pdbx_strand_id
1 'polypeptide(L)'
;MIYKTFATNIIKDTSKIGFAEKDYSKFKFGASEIGAKFGTDLCISFLNTHIEFIKNFKTIIIYSSPYDYIPTATFSMVNGFFEVFKKEIDKKEVNIRLSKVYRNNTYTVDYGTLSAKERMKLISDDTFDIHDKLDGNELLIFIDDIKITGSHEYVVKKMLDTKNITNSSFFLYHAVLDNLAIDPQYENILNYSYLKGIDQLIQIAKRDDFILNTRFTKYLLSLSSSKFKYFIDEF
;
A
#
# COMPACT_ATOMS: atom_id res chain seq x y z
N MET A 1 23.23 0.93 -7.09
CA MET A 1 21.82 0.90 -6.62
C MET A 1 20.93 0.35 -7.72
N ILE A 2 20.09 -0.64 -7.43
CA ILE A 2 19.16 -1.25 -8.40
C ILE A 2 17.75 -1.05 -7.85
N TYR A 3 16.94 -0.25 -8.53
CA TYR A 3 15.51 -0.14 -8.26
C TYR A 3 14.73 -0.97 -9.27
N LYS A 4 13.90 -1.89 -8.79
CA LYS A 4 13.00 -2.71 -9.61
C LYS A 4 11.56 -2.52 -9.17
N THR A 5 10.64 -2.51 -10.12
CA THR A 5 9.20 -2.47 -9.86
C THR A 5 8.57 -3.78 -10.30
N PHE A 6 7.65 -4.32 -9.50
CA PHE A 6 6.86 -5.50 -9.82
C PHE A 6 5.41 -5.27 -9.41
N ALA A 7 4.47 -5.80 -10.18
CA ALA A 7 3.05 -5.77 -9.85
C ALA A 7 2.36 -7.06 -10.27
N THR A 8 1.34 -7.45 -9.51
CA THR A 8 0.49 -8.60 -9.84
C THR A 8 -0.43 -8.29 -11.03
N ASN A 9 -0.97 -7.06 -11.07
CA ASN A 9 -1.90 -6.63 -12.09
C ASN A 9 -1.38 -5.40 -12.83
N ILE A 10 -1.52 -5.40 -14.16
CA ILE A 10 -1.19 -4.25 -15.01
C ILE A 10 -2.48 -3.72 -15.62
N ILE A 11 -2.86 -2.50 -15.26
CA ILE A 11 -4.07 -1.84 -15.75
C ILE A 11 -3.72 -1.03 -17.00
N LYS A 12 -4.09 -1.56 -18.16
CA LYS A 12 -3.98 -0.87 -19.47
C LYS A 12 -5.32 -0.36 -19.96
N ASP A 13 -6.40 -0.95 -19.45
CA ASP A 13 -7.78 -0.65 -19.81
C ASP A 13 -8.65 -0.78 -18.56
N THR A 14 -9.43 0.25 -18.27
CA THR A 14 -10.31 0.31 -17.09
C THR A 14 -11.45 -0.71 -17.13
N SER A 15 -11.74 -1.31 -18.29
CA SER A 15 -12.73 -2.39 -18.42
C SER A 15 -12.15 -3.78 -18.08
N LYS A 16 -10.82 -3.91 -17.92
CA LYS A 16 -10.10 -5.18 -17.71
C LYS A 16 -8.98 -5.04 -16.70
N ILE A 17 -9.32 -4.82 -15.45
CA ILE A 17 -8.32 -4.51 -14.39
C ILE A 17 -7.67 -5.73 -13.71
N GLY A 18 -8.19 -6.93 -13.92
CA GLY A 18 -7.61 -8.18 -13.40
C GLY A 18 -7.99 -8.53 -11.95
N PHE A 19 -8.75 -7.69 -11.25
CA PHE A 19 -9.24 -7.93 -9.89
C PHE A 19 -10.64 -7.35 -9.66
N ALA A 20 -11.31 -7.73 -8.58
CA ALA A 20 -12.64 -7.24 -8.24
C ALA A 20 -12.56 -5.83 -7.61
N GLU A 21 -13.08 -4.80 -8.31
CA GLU A 21 -13.08 -3.42 -7.83
C GLU A 21 -13.74 -3.26 -6.45
N LYS A 22 -14.87 -3.96 -6.22
CA LYS A 22 -15.58 -3.91 -4.94
C LYS A 22 -14.74 -4.47 -3.79
N ASP A 23 -13.95 -5.49 -4.04
CA ASP A 23 -13.06 -6.05 -3.03
C ASP A 23 -11.89 -5.11 -2.76
N TYR A 24 -11.34 -4.47 -3.80
CA TYR A 24 -10.34 -3.42 -3.62
C TYR A 24 -10.89 -2.27 -2.75
N SER A 25 -12.12 -1.81 -3.02
CA SER A 25 -12.76 -0.78 -2.21
C SER A 25 -12.95 -1.21 -0.75
N LYS A 26 -13.45 -2.43 -0.49
CA LYS A 26 -13.59 -2.95 0.89
C LYS A 26 -12.24 -3.02 1.61
N PHE A 27 -11.20 -3.51 0.93
CA PHE A 27 -9.83 -3.52 1.44
C PHE A 27 -9.36 -2.12 1.83
N LYS A 28 -9.58 -1.10 0.99
CA LYS A 28 -9.21 0.29 1.26
C LYS A 28 -9.89 0.86 2.50
N PHE A 29 -11.03 0.30 2.91
CA PHE A 29 -11.79 0.71 4.09
C PHE A 29 -11.70 -0.26 5.27
N GLY A 30 -10.82 -1.26 5.25
CA GLY A 30 -10.47 -2.03 6.43
C GLY A 30 -10.86 -3.50 6.44
N ALA A 31 -11.36 -4.07 5.33
CA ALA A 31 -11.54 -5.52 5.19
C ALA A 31 -10.15 -6.19 5.05
N SER A 32 -9.60 -6.65 6.18
CA SER A 32 -8.20 -7.06 6.26
C SER A 32 -7.90 -8.39 5.59
N GLU A 33 -8.85 -9.34 5.59
CA GLU A 33 -8.68 -10.63 4.89
C GLU A 33 -8.51 -10.44 3.38
N ILE A 34 -9.22 -9.46 2.80
CA ILE A 34 -9.06 -9.12 1.37
C ILE A 34 -7.66 -8.55 1.13
N GLY A 35 -7.20 -7.66 2.01
CA GLY A 35 -5.84 -7.14 1.95
C GLY A 35 -4.79 -8.24 2.08
N ALA A 36 -4.94 -9.14 3.06
CA ALA A 36 -4.05 -10.27 3.25
C ALA A 36 -4.01 -11.18 2.01
N LYS A 37 -5.15 -11.43 1.37
CA LYS A 37 -5.21 -12.19 0.12
C LYS A 37 -4.43 -11.49 -1.00
N PHE A 38 -4.60 -10.18 -1.18
CA PHE A 38 -3.84 -9.42 -2.18
C PHE A 38 -2.33 -9.50 -1.91
N GLY A 39 -1.92 -9.44 -0.64
CA GLY A 39 -0.54 -9.62 -0.24
C GLY A 39 0.01 -11.03 -0.53
N THR A 40 -0.78 -12.05 -0.24
CA THR A 40 -0.47 -13.45 -0.56
C THR A 40 -0.26 -13.66 -2.06
N ASP A 41 -1.20 -13.18 -2.89
CA ASP A 41 -1.14 -13.30 -4.34
C ASP A 41 0.08 -12.55 -4.91
N LEU A 42 0.38 -11.36 -4.36
CA LEU A 42 1.57 -10.57 -4.71
C LEU A 42 2.85 -11.32 -4.35
N CYS A 43 2.92 -11.93 -3.16
CA CYS A 43 4.09 -12.69 -2.72
C CYS A 43 4.36 -13.89 -3.62
N ILE A 44 3.36 -14.71 -3.89
CA ILE A 44 3.48 -15.89 -4.74
C ILE A 44 3.95 -15.50 -6.14
N SER A 45 3.34 -14.50 -6.74
CA SER A 45 3.70 -14.01 -8.08
C SER A 45 5.13 -13.45 -8.12
N PHE A 46 5.53 -12.71 -7.09
CA PHE A 46 6.86 -12.13 -6.95
C PHE A 46 7.92 -13.21 -6.76
N LEU A 47 7.70 -14.18 -5.89
CA LEU A 47 8.63 -15.28 -5.65
C LEU A 47 8.83 -16.15 -6.89
N ASN A 48 7.75 -16.46 -7.61
CA ASN A 48 7.83 -17.24 -8.86
C ASN A 48 8.79 -16.61 -9.90
N THR A 49 8.93 -15.28 -9.85
CA THR A 49 9.74 -14.53 -10.83
C THR A 49 11.13 -14.18 -10.32
N HIS A 50 11.29 -13.97 -9.00
CA HIS A 50 12.50 -13.34 -8.45
C HIS A 50 13.20 -14.17 -7.36
N ILE A 51 12.78 -15.40 -7.10
CA ILE A 51 13.32 -16.23 -6.01
C ILE A 51 14.85 -16.39 -6.09
N GLU A 52 15.39 -16.57 -7.29
CA GLU A 52 16.85 -16.76 -7.45
C GLU A 52 17.64 -15.47 -7.12
N PHE A 53 17.08 -14.30 -7.40
CA PHE A 53 17.69 -13.03 -7.00
C PHE A 53 17.61 -12.83 -5.47
N ILE A 54 16.47 -13.15 -4.87
CA ILE A 54 16.20 -13.00 -3.44
C ILE A 54 17.15 -13.88 -2.60
N LYS A 55 17.48 -15.06 -3.06
CA LYS A 55 18.39 -16.02 -2.38
C LYS A 55 19.80 -15.49 -2.14
N ASN A 56 20.20 -14.43 -2.82
CA ASN A 56 21.52 -13.82 -2.65
C ASN A 56 21.62 -12.94 -1.40
N PHE A 57 20.51 -12.69 -0.70
CA PHE A 57 20.47 -11.79 0.46
C PHE A 57 20.30 -12.59 1.75
N LYS A 58 21.08 -12.23 2.78
CA LYS A 58 20.98 -12.78 4.15
C LYS A 58 19.99 -11.99 5.02
N THR A 59 19.73 -10.75 4.66
CA THR A 59 18.76 -9.89 5.37
C THR A 59 17.81 -9.26 4.37
N ILE A 60 16.52 -9.34 4.65
CA ILE A 60 15.46 -8.76 3.83
C ILE A 60 14.55 -7.95 4.74
N ILE A 61 14.32 -6.70 4.37
CA ILE A 61 13.47 -5.79 5.13
C ILE A 61 12.28 -5.41 4.27
N ILE A 62 11.08 -5.67 4.78
CA ILE A 62 9.82 -5.40 4.09
C ILE A 62 9.17 -4.18 4.73
N TYR A 63 8.89 -3.17 3.93
CA TYR A 63 8.28 -1.90 4.34
C TYR A 63 6.85 -1.79 3.82
N SER A 64 5.95 -1.34 4.69
CA SER A 64 4.61 -0.91 4.28
C SER A 64 4.61 0.51 3.70
N SER A 65 3.51 0.90 3.04
CA SER A 65 3.25 2.30 2.67
C SER A 65 3.43 3.24 3.85
N PRO A 66 3.92 4.46 3.64
CA PRO A 66 4.22 5.39 4.72
C PRO A 66 2.99 5.78 5.55
N TYR A 67 3.12 5.72 6.87
CA TYR A 67 2.12 6.24 7.82
C TYR A 67 2.79 6.71 9.11
N ASP A 68 2.08 7.50 9.91
CA ASP A 68 2.55 7.94 11.22
C ASP A 68 1.94 7.07 12.35
N TYR A 69 0.70 7.33 12.77
CA TYR A 69 0.05 6.62 13.88
C TYR A 69 -0.92 5.54 13.40
N ILE A 70 -1.85 5.90 12.51
CA ILE A 70 -2.87 4.97 12.00
C ILE A 70 -2.37 4.37 10.69
N PRO A 71 -2.27 3.03 10.59
CA PRO A 71 -1.77 2.39 9.38
C PRO A 71 -2.64 2.69 8.17
N THR A 72 -2.05 2.60 6.98
CA THR A 72 -2.80 2.58 5.72
C THR A 72 -3.44 1.21 5.50
N ALA A 73 -4.37 1.10 4.57
CA ALA A 73 -4.97 -0.18 4.21
C ALA A 73 -3.92 -1.23 3.79
N THR A 74 -2.83 -0.78 3.16
CA THR A 74 -1.71 -1.62 2.72
C THR A 74 -1.08 -2.45 3.83
N PHE A 75 -1.26 -2.06 5.11
CA PHE A 75 -0.73 -2.83 6.25
C PHE A 75 -1.25 -4.28 6.27
N SER A 76 -2.54 -4.50 6.01
CA SER A 76 -3.10 -5.86 5.92
C SER A 76 -2.52 -6.64 4.73
N MET A 77 -2.25 -5.97 3.61
CA MET A 77 -1.61 -6.57 2.45
C MET A 77 -0.16 -6.98 2.75
N VAL A 78 0.58 -6.11 3.44
CA VAL A 78 1.97 -6.40 3.87
C VAL A 78 2.00 -7.60 4.82
N ASN A 79 1.06 -7.71 5.75
CA ASN A 79 0.99 -8.87 6.65
C ASN A 79 0.77 -10.18 5.87
N GLY A 80 -0.19 -10.22 4.94
CA GLY A 80 -0.42 -11.39 4.10
C GLY A 80 0.80 -11.76 3.24
N PHE A 81 1.47 -10.75 2.68
CA PHE A 81 2.73 -10.96 1.96
C PHE A 81 3.81 -11.55 2.86
N PHE A 82 4.02 -10.96 4.03
CA PHE A 82 5.07 -11.34 4.97
C PHE A 82 4.93 -12.78 5.46
N GLU A 83 3.73 -13.20 5.83
CA GLU A 83 3.47 -14.56 6.30
C GLU A 83 3.85 -15.61 5.26
N VAL A 84 3.47 -15.41 4.00
CA VAL A 84 3.84 -16.31 2.91
C VAL A 84 5.33 -16.22 2.59
N PHE A 85 5.87 -15.00 2.50
CA PHE A 85 7.27 -14.75 2.18
C PHE A 85 8.20 -15.41 3.20
N LYS A 86 7.92 -15.25 4.48
CA LYS A 86 8.67 -15.86 5.57
C LYS A 86 8.63 -17.38 5.47
N LYS A 87 7.45 -17.96 5.27
CA LYS A 87 7.28 -19.42 5.15
C LYS A 87 8.08 -20.02 3.99
N GLU A 88 8.11 -19.31 2.84
CA GLU A 88 8.79 -19.80 1.64
C GLU A 88 10.31 -19.60 1.68
N ILE A 89 10.80 -18.55 2.37
CA ILE A 89 12.23 -18.18 2.41
C ILE A 89 12.94 -18.71 3.66
N ASP A 90 12.25 -18.89 4.79
CA ASP A 90 12.81 -19.25 6.12
C ASP A 90 13.64 -20.56 6.14
N LYS A 91 13.50 -21.39 5.12
CA LYS A 91 14.29 -22.62 4.94
C LYS A 91 15.81 -22.40 4.75
N LYS A 92 16.28 -21.12 4.79
CA LYS A 92 17.63 -20.73 4.33
C LYS A 92 18.43 -19.82 5.26
N GLU A 93 18.11 -19.73 6.53
CA GLU A 93 18.80 -18.84 7.49
C GLU A 93 18.80 -17.36 7.05
N VAL A 94 17.74 -16.91 6.37
CA VAL A 94 17.57 -15.52 5.97
C VAL A 94 16.85 -14.75 7.07
N ASN A 95 17.42 -13.65 7.51
CA ASN A 95 16.77 -12.74 8.46
C ASN A 95 15.73 -11.89 7.73
N ILE A 96 14.44 -12.16 7.95
CA ILE A 96 13.34 -11.43 7.33
C ILE A 96 12.61 -10.63 8.42
N ARG A 97 12.47 -9.32 8.21
CA ARG A 97 11.77 -8.47 9.17
C ARG A 97 10.87 -7.46 8.49
N LEU A 98 9.78 -7.11 9.20
CA LEU A 98 8.94 -5.99 8.86
C LEU A 98 9.53 -4.71 9.44
N SER A 99 9.43 -3.63 8.68
CA SER A 99 9.76 -2.30 9.13
C SER A 99 8.76 -1.27 8.59
N LYS A 100 8.94 -0.03 8.95
CA LYS A 100 8.03 1.06 8.67
C LYS A 100 8.76 2.19 7.95
N VAL A 101 8.12 2.71 6.89
CA VAL A 101 8.43 4.04 6.40
C VAL A 101 7.64 5.04 7.23
N TYR A 102 8.33 5.97 7.87
CA TYR A 102 7.71 7.05 8.64
C TYR A 102 7.30 8.18 7.72
N ARG A 103 6.17 8.80 8.03
CA ARG A 103 5.66 9.96 7.34
C ARG A 103 5.56 11.12 8.32
N ASN A 104 6.34 12.16 8.13
CA ASN A 104 6.40 13.28 9.07
C ASN A 104 5.21 14.23 8.94
N ASN A 105 4.54 14.27 7.77
CA ASN A 105 3.37 15.11 7.54
C ASN A 105 2.14 14.27 7.20
N THR A 106 1.07 14.40 7.99
CA THR A 106 -0.21 13.74 7.70
C THR A 106 -1.17 14.74 7.07
N TYR A 107 -1.61 14.46 5.84
CA TYR A 107 -2.60 15.29 5.16
C TYR A 107 -4.02 14.84 5.47
N THR A 108 -4.92 15.80 5.61
CA THR A 108 -6.36 15.54 5.82
C THR A 108 -7.10 15.21 4.52
N VAL A 109 -6.54 15.61 3.38
CA VAL A 109 -7.16 15.44 2.06
C VAL A 109 -7.06 13.98 1.59
N ASP A 110 -8.11 13.47 0.95
CA ASP A 110 -8.07 12.17 0.27
C ASP A 110 -7.23 12.28 -1.00
N TYR A 111 -6.10 11.58 -0.99
CA TYR A 111 -5.13 11.58 -2.08
C TYR A 111 -5.71 11.07 -3.41
N GLY A 112 -6.67 10.14 -3.35
CA GLY A 112 -7.33 9.58 -4.52
C GLY A 112 -8.14 10.58 -5.33
N THR A 113 -8.54 11.71 -4.74
CA THR A 113 -9.33 12.75 -5.41
C THR A 113 -8.49 13.79 -6.15
N LEU A 114 -7.17 13.78 -5.94
CA LEU A 114 -6.26 14.81 -6.47
C LEU A 114 -5.78 14.48 -7.89
N SER A 115 -5.63 15.53 -8.71
CA SER A 115 -4.93 15.44 -9.99
C SER A 115 -3.45 15.10 -9.84
N ALA A 116 -2.79 14.66 -10.90
CA ALA A 116 -1.37 14.34 -10.89
C ALA A 116 -0.50 15.51 -10.39
N LYS A 117 -0.82 16.75 -10.83
CA LYS A 117 -0.08 17.98 -10.43
C LYS A 117 -0.27 18.31 -8.95
N GLU A 118 -1.49 18.15 -8.42
CA GLU A 118 -1.79 18.36 -7.00
C GLU A 118 -1.12 17.29 -6.13
N ARG A 119 -1.11 16.03 -6.57
CA ARG A 119 -0.38 14.94 -5.91
C ARG A 119 1.12 15.25 -5.81
N MET A 120 1.73 15.67 -6.93
CA MET A 120 3.15 16.03 -6.94
C MET A 120 3.47 17.22 -6.02
N LYS A 121 2.63 18.26 -6.02
CA LYS A 121 2.80 19.40 -5.12
C LYS A 121 2.67 19.00 -3.65
N LEU A 122 1.67 18.20 -3.31
CA LEU A 122 1.45 17.72 -1.95
C LEU A 122 2.61 16.85 -1.45
N ILE A 123 3.16 16.02 -2.33
CA ILE A 123 4.25 15.10 -2.02
C ILE A 123 5.61 15.80 -2.01
N SER A 124 5.79 16.89 -2.73
CA SER A 124 7.08 17.62 -2.72
C SER A 124 7.49 18.07 -1.32
N ASP A 125 6.50 18.36 -0.47
CA ASP A 125 6.68 18.80 0.91
C ASP A 125 6.61 17.61 1.92
N ASP A 126 6.32 16.40 1.43
CA ASP A 126 6.26 15.20 2.27
C ASP A 126 7.69 14.70 2.55
N THR A 127 7.97 14.46 3.81
CA THR A 127 9.25 13.88 4.22
C THR A 127 9.00 12.47 4.75
N PHE A 128 9.56 11.50 4.02
CA PHE A 128 9.59 10.11 4.45
C PHE A 128 10.90 9.80 5.13
N ASP A 129 10.88 8.87 6.05
CA ASP A 129 12.06 8.42 6.77
C ASP A 129 12.02 6.92 7.06
N ILE A 130 13.18 6.32 7.18
CA ILE A 130 13.38 4.98 7.74
C ILE A 130 14.43 5.05 8.84
N HIS A 131 14.18 4.35 9.94
CA HIS A 131 15.06 4.37 11.12
C HIS A 131 15.93 3.11 11.21
N ASP A 132 15.87 2.23 10.22
CA ASP A 132 16.68 1.03 10.16
C ASP A 132 18.16 1.38 9.98
N LYS A 133 19.02 0.71 10.73
CA LYS A 133 20.46 0.71 10.49
C LYS A 133 20.75 -0.27 9.38
N LEU A 134 21.19 0.23 8.25
CA LEU A 134 21.50 -0.54 7.04
C LEU A 134 23.02 -0.56 6.82
N ASP A 135 23.56 -1.71 6.41
CA ASP A 135 24.98 -1.87 6.06
C ASP A 135 25.22 -1.96 4.55
N GLY A 136 24.15 -1.84 3.75
CA GLY A 136 24.19 -1.88 2.30
C GLY A 136 24.01 -3.27 1.68
N ASN A 137 23.94 -4.33 2.50
CA ASN A 137 23.85 -5.72 2.05
C ASN A 137 22.43 -6.28 2.12
N GLU A 138 21.50 -5.53 2.69
CA GLU A 138 20.10 -5.93 2.80
C GLU A 138 19.35 -5.72 1.48
N LEU A 139 18.34 -6.57 1.23
CA LEU A 139 17.31 -6.32 0.24
C LEU A 139 16.17 -5.53 0.88
N LEU A 140 15.80 -4.39 0.29
CA LEU A 140 14.67 -3.60 0.72
C LEU A 140 13.47 -3.86 -0.19
N ILE A 141 12.32 -4.17 0.40
CA ILE A 141 11.07 -4.42 -0.32
C ILE A 141 10.02 -3.43 0.18
N PHE A 142 9.62 -2.50 -0.68
CA PHE A 142 8.57 -1.52 -0.41
C PHE A 142 7.28 -1.99 -1.05
N ILE A 143 6.21 -2.12 -0.25
CA ILE A 143 4.92 -2.62 -0.72
C ILE A 143 3.88 -1.51 -0.63
N ASP A 144 3.20 -1.25 -1.74
CA ASP A 144 2.04 -0.38 -1.81
C ASP A 144 0.90 -1.05 -2.60
N ASP A 145 -0.32 -0.54 -2.47
CA ASP A 145 -1.47 -1.20 -3.08
C ASP A 145 -1.57 -0.92 -4.59
N ILE A 146 -1.48 0.33 -4.99
CA ILE A 146 -1.59 0.69 -6.41
C ILE A 146 -0.62 1.81 -6.79
N LYS A 147 0.06 1.64 -7.92
CA LYS A 147 0.86 2.70 -8.54
C LYS A 147 0.07 3.36 -9.65
N ILE A 148 -0.35 4.60 -9.43
CA ILE A 148 -1.04 5.42 -10.43
C ILE A 148 -0.03 6.33 -11.15
N THR A 149 0.50 7.35 -10.46
CA THR A 149 1.46 8.30 -11.01
C THR A 149 2.91 7.99 -10.66
N GLY A 150 3.13 7.07 -9.73
CA GLY A 150 4.45 6.76 -9.18
C GLY A 150 4.99 7.81 -8.21
N SER A 151 4.18 8.75 -7.77
CA SER A 151 4.63 9.83 -6.87
C SER A 151 5.15 9.32 -5.53
N HIS A 152 4.49 8.32 -4.91
CA HIS A 152 4.98 7.70 -3.67
C HIS A 152 6.32 7.00 -3.86
N GLU A 153 6.48 6.21 -4.93
CA GLU A 153 7.75 5.58 -5.28
C GLU A 153 8.86 6.60 -5.47
N TYR A 154 8.55 7.72 -6.14
CA TYR A 154 9.50 8.82 -6.34
C TYR A 154 10.01 9.39 -5.01
N VAL A 155 9.11 9.65 -4.04
CA VAL A 155 9.51 10.21 -2.74
C VAL A 155 10.31 9.20 -1.92
N VAL A 156 9.97 7.90 -1.94
CA VAL A 156 10.77 6.87 -1.30
C VAL A 156 12.17 6.81 -1.92
N LYS A 157 12.28 6.82 -3.25
CA LYS A 157 13.58 6.86 -3.93
C LYS A 157 14.38 8.11 -3.54
N LYS A 158 13.76 9.29 -3.54
CA LYS A 158 14.40 10.54 -3.11
C LYS A 158 14.91 10.45 -1.67
N MET A 159 14.14 9.84 -0.77
CA MET A 159 14.57 9.60 0.62
C MET A 159 15.81 8.70 0.67
N LEU A 160 15.79 7.57 -0.04
CA LEU A 160 16.92 6.65 -0.11
C LEU A 160 18.19 7.33 -0.65
N ASP A 161 18.04 8.11 -1.73
CA ASP A 161 19.14 8.86 -2.33
C ASP A 161 19.69 9.93 -1.36
N THR A 162 18.83 10.68 -0.69
CA THR A 162 19.22 11.73 0.27
C THR A 162 19.97 11.14 1.47
N LYS A 163 19.61 9.92 1.89
CA LYS A 163 20.28 9.20 2.98
C LYS A 163 21.50 8.40 2.53
N ASN A 164 21.86 8.46 1.26
CA ASN A 164 22.94 7.65 0.65
C ASN A 164 22.74 6.14 0.86
N ILE A 165 21.48 5.68 0.86
CA ILE A 165 21.15 4.25 0.97
C ILE A 165 21.24 3.64 -0.43
N THR A 166 22.22 2.75 -0.64
CA THR A 166 22.54 2.17 -1.94
C THR A 166 22.07 0.73 -2.11
N ASN A 167 21.28 0.24 -1.17
CA ASN A 167 20.72 -1.10 -1.16
C ASN A 167 19.92 -1.43 -2.43
N SER A 168 19.96 -2.69 -2.85
CA SER A 168 19.01 -3.20 -3.84
C SER A 168 17.58 -3.10 -3.30
N SER A 169 16.68 -2.54 -4.11
CA SER A 169 15.31 -2.27 -3.67
C SER A 169 14.26 -2.71 -4.68
N PHE A 170 13.20 -3.34 -4.20
CA PHE A 170 12.00 -3.62 -4.96
C PHE A 170 10.83 -2.76 -4.50
N PHE A 171 10.05 -2.29 -5.47
CA PHE A 171 8.75 -1.64 -5.25
C PHE A 171 7.66 -2.57 -5.77
N LEU A 172 6.86 -3.11 -4.87
CA LEU A 172 5.84 -4.11 -5.16
C LEU A 172 4.44 -3.53 -5.03
N TYR A 173 3.58 -3.85 -6.00
CA TYR A 173 2.21 -3.35 -6.08
C TYR A 173 1.22 -4.48 -6.36
N HIS A 174 0.04 -4.40 -5.76
CA HIS A 174 -1.09 -5.20 -6.21
C HIS A 174 -1.47 -4.85 -7.65
N ALA A 175 -1.45 -3.55 -7.99
CA ALA A 175 -1.72 -3.10 -9.36
C ALA A 175 -0.85 -1.89 -9.76
N VAL A 176 -0.59 -1.77 -11.06
CA VAL A 176 0.07 -0.60 -11.67
C VAL A 176 -0.79 -0.11 -12.84
N LEU A 177 -1.05 1.19 -12.88
CA LEU A 177 -1.66 1.86 -14.02
C LEU A 177 -0.58 2.09 -15.09
N ASP A 178 -0.65 1.35 -16.18
CA ASP A 178 0.31 1.38 -17.30
C ASP A 178 -0.34 1.94 -18.58
N ASN A 179 -1.10 3.04 -18.41
CA ASN A 179 -1.69 3.77 -19.53
C ASN A 179 -1.86 5.25 -19.14
N LEU A 180 -1.04 6.11 -19.70
CA LEU A 180 -1.06 7.55 -19.44
C LEU A 180 -2.32 8.27 -19.94
N ALA A 181 -3.13 7.64 -20.78
CA ALA A 181 -4.41 8.18 -21.21
C ALA A 181 -5.54 8.01 -20.16
N ILE A 182 -5.33 7.16 -19.14
CA ILE A 182 -6.30 6.99 -18.07
C ILE A 182 -6.07 8.09 -17.01
N ASP A 183 -7.15 8.81 -16.67
CA ASP A 183 -7.10 9.86 -15.67
C ASP A 183 -6.64 9.26 -14.31
N PRO A 184 -5.64 9.86 -13.63
CA PRO A 184 -5.22 9.46 -12.28
C PRO A 184 -6.35 9.40 -11.24
N GLN A 185 -7.44 10.13 -11.44
CA GLN A 185 -8.65 10.04 -10.60
C GLN A 185 -9.35 8.68 -10.69
N TYR A 186 -8.96 7.79 -11.60
CA TYR A 186 -9.44 6.42 -11.64
C TYR A 186 -9.22 5.68 -10.32
N GLU A 187 -8.16 6.02 -9.58
CA GLU A 187 -7.96 5.52 -8.22
C GLU A 187 -9.17 5.81 -7.32
N ASN A 188 -9.78 6.99 -7.46
CA ASN A 188 -10.96 7.35 -6.68
C ASN A 188 -12.17 6.46 -7.05
N ILE A 189 -12.33 6.12 -8.33
CA ILE A 189 -13.37 5.20 -8.78
C ILE A 189 -13.19 3.83 -8.12
N LEU A 190 -11.98 3.31 -8.11
CA LEU A 190 -11.64 2.05 -7.45
C LEU A 190 -11.88 2.11 -5.93
N ASN A 191 -11.40 3.16 -5.28
CA ASN A 191 -11.54 3.35 -3.84
C ASN A 191 -13.01 3.35 -3.39
N TYR A 192 -13.91 3.90 -4.19
CA TYR A 192 -15.33 4.05 -3.88
C TYR A 192 -16.26 3.14 -4.71
N SER A 193 -15.73 2.09 -5.33
CA SER A 193 -16.53 1.17 -6.14
C SER A 193 -17.58 0.41 -5.30
N TYR A 194 -17.29 0.08 -4.05
CA TYR A 194 -18.22 -0.51 -3.08
C TYR A 194 -18.84 0.54 -2.16
N LEU A 195 -18.05 1.43 -1.58
CA LEU A 195 -18.49 2.41 -0.58
C LEU A 195 -19.28 3.55 -1.24
N LYS A 196 -20.61 3.49 -1.20
CA LYS A 196 -21.51 4.53 -1.74
C LYS A 196 -22.11 5.42 -0.64
N GLY A 197 -22.01 5.01 0.61
CA GLY A 197 -22.57 5.74 1.75
C GLY A 197 -22.23 5.12 3.09
N ILE A 198 -22.88 5.63 4.12
CA ILE A 198 -22.64 5.27 5.51
C ILE A 198 -22.97 3.80 5.80
N ASP A 199 -24.00 3.24 5.17
CA ASP A 199 -24.42 1.85 5.43
C ASP A 199 -23.36 0.85 5.01
N GLN A 200 -22.67 1.08 3.87
CA GLN A 200 -21.56 0.24 3.45
C GLN A 200 -20.35 0.41 4.37
N LEU A 201 -20.13 1.61 4.94
CA LEU A 201 -19.08 1.82 5.94
C LEU A 201 -19.35 0.99 7.20
N ILE A 202 -20.61 1.03 7.70
CA ILE A 202 -21.07 0.23 8.84
C ILE A 202 -20.89 -1.27 8.55
N GLN A 203 -21.29 -1.73 7.37
CA GLN A 203 -21.10 -3.13 6.96
C GLN A 203 -19.63 -3.56 7.00
N ILE A 204 -18.71 -2.69 6.56
CA ILE A 204 -17.27 -2.96 6.63
C ILE A 204 -16.81 -2.98 8.09
N ALA A 205 -17.22 -2.01 8.91
CA ALA A 205 -16.80 -1.91 10.31
C ALA A 205 -17.32 -3.04 11.20
N LYS A 206 -18.47 -3.66 10.83
CA LYS A 206 -19.04 -4.84 11.52
C LYS A 206 -18.45 -6.18 11.09
N ARG A 207 -17.46 -6.20 10.20
CA ARG A 207 -16.77 -7.44 9.81
C ARG A 207 -15.85 -7.92 10.92
N ASP A 208 -15.75 -9.22 11.11
CA ASP A 208 -14.84 -9.84 12.09
C ASP A 208 -13.35 -9.55 11.77
N ASP A 209 -13.04 -9.37 10.48
CA ASP A 209 -11.70 -9.05 9.98
C ASP A 209 -11.44 -7.55 9.84
N PHE A 210 -12.31 -6.68 10.41
CA PHE A 210 -12.12 -5.23 10.30
C PHE A 210 -10.86 -4.74 11.03
N ILE A 211 -10.02 -4.00 10.32
CA ILE A 211 -8.88 -3.26 10.90
C ILE A 211 -9.00 -1.78 10.54
N LEU A 212 -9.03 -0.95 11.58
CA LEU A 212 -9.04 0.51 11.42
C LEU A 212 -7.82 0.98 10.65
N ASN A 213 -8.03 1.82 9.65
CA ASN A 213 -6.98 2.43 8.86
C ASN A 213 -7.20 3.92 8.60
N THR A 214 -6.18 4.59 8.08
CA THR A 214 -6.19 6.03 7.82
C THR A 214 -7.35 6.47 6.90
N ARG A 215 -7.68 5.68 5.87
CA ARG A 215 -8.76 6.04 4.93
C ARG A 215 -10.13 5.96 5.59
N PHE A 216 -10.40 4.89 6.32
CA PHE A 216 -11.62 4.74 7.10
C PHE A 216 -11.80 5.90 8.08
N THR A 217 -10.74 6.22 8.84
CA THR A 217 -10.75 7.31 9.82
C THR A 217 -11.05 8.67 9.15
N LYS A 218 -10.36 8.98 8.04
CA LYS A 218 -10.60 10.24 7.30
C LYS A 218 -12.03 10.34 6.79
N TYR A 219 -12.57 9.25 6.23
CA TYR A 219 -13.94 9.22 5.76
C TYR A 219 -14.93 9.42 6.90
N LEU A 220 -14.76 8.72 8.02
CA LEU A 220 -15.61 8.85 9.20
C LEU A 220 -15.61 10.29 9.74
N LEU A 221 -14.43 10.91 9.83
CA LEU A 221 -14.27 12.31 10.30
C LEU A 221 -14.82 13.35 9.30
N SER A 222 -15.00 12.99 8.05
CA SER A 222 -15.59 13.87 7.02
C SER A 222 -17.13 13.86 7.01
N LEU A 223 -17.75 12.98 7.78
CA LEU A 223 -19.22 12.89 7.84
C LEU A 223 -19.84 14.09 8.54
N SER A 224 -21.09 14.43 8.15
CA SER A 224 -21.89 15.38 8.93
C SER A 224 -22.18 14.82 10.33
N SER A 225 -22.42 15.70 11.31
CA SER A 225 -22.71 15.29 12.70
C SER A 225 -23.83 14.27 12.81
N SER A 226 -24.90 14.41 11.98
CA SER A 226 -26.01 13.46 11.96
C SER A 226 -25.61 12.08 11.46
N LYS A 227 -24.82 12.01 10.38
CA LYS A 227 -24.30 10.74 9.86
C LYS A 227 -23.28 10.10 10.81
N PHE A 228 -22.40 10.93 11.42
CA PHE A 228 -21.46 10.44 12.41
C PHE A 228 -22.20 9.84 13.62
N LYS A 229 -23.23 10.53 14.14
CA LYS A 229 -24.07 9.98 15.20
C LYS A 229 -24.74 8.67 14.78
N TYR A 230 -25.36 8.63 13.61
CA TYR A 230 -25.95 7.39 13.07
C TYR A 230 -24.93 6.24 13.02
N PHE A 231 -23.67 6.51 12.60
CA PHE A 231 -22.62 5.50 12.63
C PHE A 231 -22.37 4.98 14.05
N ILE A 232 -22.26 5.88 15.05
CA ILE A 232 -21.99 5.51 16.45
C ILE A 232 -23.17 4.71 17.05
N ASP A 233 -24.39 5.07 16.73
CA ASP A 233 -25.61 4.41 17.25
C ASP A 233 -25.76 2.95 16.76
N GLU A 234 -24.96 2.54 15.75
CA GLU A 234 -24.93 1.17 15.20
C GLU A 234 -23.97 0.22 15.93
N PHE A 235 -23.15 0.72 16.86
CA PHE A 235 -22.19 -0.02 17.68
C PHE A 235 -22.43 0.15 19.17
#